data_d116cdfc3e75dd2a4b72eca50e196899
#
_entry.id   d116cdfc3e75dd2a4b72eca50e196899
#
_cell.length_a   1.000
_cell.length_b   1.000
_cell.length_c   1.000
_cell.angle_alpha   90.00
_cell.angle_beta   90.00
_cell.angle_gamma   90.00
#
_symmetry.space_group_name_H-M   'P 1'
#
loop_
_entity.id
_entity.type
_entity.pdbx_description
1 polymer ?
#
loop_
_entity_poly.entity_id
_entity_poly.type
_entity_poly.pdbx_seq_one_letter_code
_entity_poly.pdbx_strand_id
1 'polypeptide(L)'
;MRTDNSGSKHEGISFVLFDMASPGVTTRPIKLISGSSPFCETFFDNVKAYKSNLIGEEGKGWAIAKYLLTHEREMISGFGAAPKKSVGQMALETIGSDATGRLANGVLRQTIAQYQLDTMVFGATMARVGDEAKAGQGLGAASSIFKYYGTELNKRRNELNMAALGEQALGWDGDEYRGGVVSRDWLRSKGNSIEGGTSEVQLNIIAKRVLGLPDA
;
A
#
# COMPACT_ATOMS: atom_id res chain seq x y z
N MET A 1 -23.88 -0.60 4.44
CA MET A 1 -25.05 0.04 3.82
C MET A 1 -25.70 1.02 4.80
N ARG A 2 -26.43 2.01 4.31
CA ARG A 2 -27.23 2.90 5.15
C ARG A 2 -28.62 2.31 5.35
N THR A 3 -29.03 2.13 6.60
CA THR A 3 -30.34 1.58 6.98
C THR A 3 -31.28 2.63 7.57
N ASP A 4 -30.73 3.75 8.05
CA ASP A 4 -31.49 4.88 8.58
C ASP A 4 -30.85 6.20 8.16
N ASN A 5 -31.66 7.19 7.76
CA ASN A 5 -31.24 8.53 7.33
C ASN A 5 -31.61 9.62 8.35
N SER A 6 -32.19 9.27 9.50
CA SER A 6 -32.65 10.26 10.50
C SER A 6 -31.52 10.86 11.34
N GLY A 7 -30.35 10.20 11.37
CA GLY A 7 -29.22 10.58 12.20
C GLY A 7 -28.13 11.38 11.48
N SER A 8 -27.03 11.63 12.20
CA SER A 8 -25.87 12.34 11.69
C SER A 8 -25.10 11.50 10.64
N LYS A 9 -24.07 12.09 10.03
CA LYS A 9 -23.28 11.52 8.90
C LYS A 9 -22.93 10.04 9.02
N HIS A 10 -22.63 9.52 10.20
CA HIS A 10 -22.18 8.15 10.43
C HIS A 10 -23.19 7.28 11.20
N GLU A 11 -24.27 7.87 11.68
CA GLU A 11 -25.38 7.15 12.30
C GLU A 11 -26.25 6.51 11.23
N GLY A 12 -26.90 5.38 11.56
CA GLY A 12 -27.75 4.66 10.62
C GLY A 12 -26.98 3.88 9.53
N ILE A 13 -25.66 3.71 9.69
CA ILE A 13 -24.88 2.80 8.84
C ILE A 13 -24.81 1.44 9.51
N SER A 14 -25.23 0.39 8.80
CA SER A 14 -25.15 -0.99 9.23
C SER A 14 -24.11 -1.79 8.42
N PHE A 15 -23.52 -2.79 9.05
CA PHE A 15 -22.53 -3.66 8.41
C PHE A 15 -23.17 -5.03 8.19
N VAL A 16 -23.28 -5.45 6.93
CA VAL A 16 -23.99 -6.67 6.54
C VAL A 16 -23.13 -7.45 5.56
N LEU A 17 -23.08 -8.76 5.71
CA LEU A 17 -22.45 -9.66 4.76
C LEU A 17 -23.49 -10.23 3.79
N PHE A 18 -23.05 -10.48 2.56
CA PHE A 18 -23.84 -11.17 1.56
C PHE A 18 -22.92 -11.91 0.57
N ASP A 19 -23.45 -12.89 -0.12
CA ASP A 19 -22.70 -13.65 -1.10
C ASP A 19 -22.49 -12.82 -2.38
N MET A 20 -21.24 -12.68 -2.81
CA MET A 20 -20.89 -12.00 -4.06
C MET A 20 -21.42 -12.72 -5.32
N ALA A 21 -21.82 -13.99 -5.21
CA ALA A 21 -22.50 -14.71 -6.29
C ALA A 21 -24.02 -14.45 -6.31
N SER A 22 -24.54 -13.60 -5.42
CA SER A 22 -25.97 -13.26 -5.39
C SER A 22 -26.46 -12.61 -6.68
N PRO A 23 -27.68 -12.90 -7.12
CA PRO A 23 -28.30 -12.20 -8.23
C PRO A 23 -28.31 -10.69 -8.00
N GLY A 24 -27.96 -9.92 -9.04
CA GLY A 24 -27.87 -8.46 -8.98
C GLY A 24 -26.47 -7.93 -8.61
N VAL A 25 -25.52 -8.80 -8.26
CA VAL A 25 -24.11 -8.40 -8.12
C VAL A 25 -23.41 -8.55 -9.47
N THR A 26 -22.79 -7.48 -9.94
CA THR A 26 -21.94 -7.51 -11.14
C THR A 26 -20.61 -6.82 -10.85
N THR A 27 -19.53 -7.32 -11.44
CA THR A 27 -18.21 -6.73 -11.33
C THR A 27 -17.66 -6.38 -12.71
N ARG A 28 -16.93 -5.26 -12.78
CA ARG A 28 -16.20 -4.85 -13.99
C ARG A 28 -14.73 -4.61 -13.63
N PRO A 29 -13.79 -5.19 -14.39
CA PRO A 29 -12.37 -4.99 -14.13
C PRO A 29 -11.98 -3.54 -14.41
N ILE A 30 -11.14 -2.97 -13.53
CA ILE A 30 -10.48 -1.67 -13.75
C ILE A 30 -9.06 -1.94 -14.23
N LYS A 31 -8.82 -1.71 -15.52
CA LYS A 31 -7.49 -1.89 -16.10
C LYS A 31 -6.60 -0.70 -15.72
N LEU A 32 -5.53 -0.99 -14.99
CA LEU A 32 -4.54 0.01 -14.60
C LEU A 32 -3.56 0.32 -15.72
N ILE A 33 -2.86 1.44 -15.61
CA ILE A 33 -1.79 1.83 -16.53
C ILE A 33 -0.65 0.79 -16.57
N SER A 34 -0.46 0.00 -15.52
CA SER A 34 0.47 -1.13 -15.47
C SER A 34 0.05 -2.33 -16.33
N GLY A 35 -1.13 -2.28 -16.96
CA GLY A 35 -1.67 -3.34 -17.80
C GLY A 35 -2.42 -4.44 -17.05
N SER A 36 -2.35 -4.49 -15.73
CA SER A 36 -3.09 -5.43 -14.87
C SER A 36 -4.42 -4.86 -14.40
N SER A 37 -5.30 -5.73 -13.90
CA SER A 37 -6.60 -5.34 -13.31
C SER A 37 -6.77 -5.99 -11.92
N PRO A 38 -6.02 -5.53 -10.89
CA PRO A 38 -6.17 -6.04 -9.53
C PRO A 38 -7.39 -5.48 -8.81
N PHE A 39 -8.10 -4.52 -9.41
CA PHE A 39 -9.29 -3.88 -8.86
C PHE A 39 -10.47 -4.05 -9.80
N CYS A 40 -11.67 -3.96 -9.24
CA CYS A 40 -12.92 -3.94 -10.02
C CYS A 40 -13.89 -2.91 -9.45
N GLU A 41 -14.79 -2.45 -10.30
CA GLU A 41 -16.04 -1.82 -9.88
C GLU A 41 -17.03 -2.93 -9.52
N THR A 42 -17.79 -2.74 -8.46
CA THR A 42 -18.86 -3.66 -8.07
C THR A 42 -20.19 -2.91 -8.05
N PHE A 43 -21.16 -3.47 -8.73
CA PHE A 43 -22.51 -2.92 -8.84
C PHE A 43 -23.49 -3.83 -8.12
N PHE A 44 -24.44 -3.23 -7.43
CA PHE A 44 -25.48 -3.92 -6.67
C PHE A 44 -26.84 -3.44 -7.16
N ASP A 45 -27.56 -4.31 -7.84
CA ASP A 45 -28.92 -4.04 -8.31
C ASP A 45 -29.91 -4.98 -7.61
N ASN A 46 -30.68 -4.43 -6.68
CA ASN A 46 -31.68 -5.17 -5.87
C ASN A 46 -31.12 -6.42 -5.17
N VAL A 47 -29.86 -6.40 -4.77
CA VAL A 47 -29.20 -7.51 -4.05
C VAL A 47 -29.84 -7.69 -2.69
N LYS A 48 -30.21 -8.93 -2.37
CA LYS A 48 -30.80 -9.27 -1.08
C LYS A 48 -29.71 -9.65 -0.08
N ALA A 49 -29.70 -8.97 1.06
CA ALA A 49 -28.91 -9.34 2.22
C ALA A 49 -29.84 -9.78 3.36
N TYR A 50 -29.54 -10.91 4.00
CA TYR A 50 -30.37 -11.43 5.07
C TYR A 50 -30.03 -10.76 6.39
N LYS A 51 -31.04 -10.48 7.23
CA LYS A 51 -30.84 -9.90 8.58
C LYS A 51 -29.92 -10.77 9.47
N SER A 52 -29.94 -12.08 9.27
CA SER A 52 -29.05 -13.02 9.96
C SER A 52 -27.57 -12.78 9.69
N ASN A 53 -27.25 -12.09 8.62
CA ASN A 53 -25.88 -11.74 8.22
C ASN A 53 -25.46 -10.32 8.67
N LEU A 54 -26.29 -9.67 9.49
CA LEU A 54 -25.93 -8.40 10.12
C LEU A 54 -24.81 -8.63 11.13
N ILE A 55 -23.75 -7.86 11.01
CA ILE A 55 -22.64 -7.87 11.95
C ILE A 55 -22.83 -6.73 12.95
N GLY A 56 -22.93 -7.10 14.23
CA GLY A 56 -23.24 -6.17 15.32
C GLY A 56 -24.69 -5.69 15.30
N GLU A 57 -24.91 -4.46 15.75
CA GLU A 57 -26.21 -3.83 15.85
C GLU A 57 -26.54 -2.99 14.60
N GLU A 58 -27.83 -2.94 14.26
CA GLU A 58 -28.31 -2.06 13.20
C GLU A 58 -27.99 -0.59 13.53
N GLY A 59 -27.51 0.16 12.55
CA GLY A 59 -27.08 1.54 12.70
C GLY A 59 -25.71 1.74 13.35
N LYS A 60 -25.01 0.70 13.81
CA LYS A 60 -23.69 0.78 14.47
C LYS A 60 -22.51 0.29 13.59
N GLY A 61 -22.75 0.02 12.33
CA GLY A 61 -21.74 -0.54 11.40
C GLY A 61 -20.53 0.35 11.13
N TRP A 62 -20.61 1.65 11.40
CA TRP A 62 -19.45 2.54 11.21
C TRP A 62 -18.27 2.20 12.14
N ALA A 63 -18.54 1.77 13.37
CA ALA A 63 -17.51 1.30 14.29
C ALA A 63 -16.79 0.06 13.75
N ILE A 64 -17.56 -0.87 13.16
CA ILE A 64 -17.04 -2.11 12.54
C ILE A 64 -16.19 -1.76 11.32
N ALA A 65 -16.64 -0.85 10.47
CA ALA A 65 -15.87 -0.37 9.31
C ALA A 65 -14.52 0.24 9.72
N LYS A 66 -14.51 1.08 10.78
CA LYS A 66 -13.26 1.65 11.32
C LYS A 66 -12.30 0.56 11.85
N TYR A 67 -12.83 -0.45 12.52
CA TYR A 67 -12.05 -1.57 13.02
C TYR A 67 -11.41 -2.35 11.86
N LEU A 68 -12.18 -2.69 10.83
CA LEU A 68 -11.69 -3.35 9.62
C LEU A 68 -10.57 -2.57 8.94
N LEU A 69 -10.77 -1.24 8.76
CA LEU A 69 -9.77 -0.36 8.14
C LEU A 69 -8.46 -0.26 8.94
N THR A 70 -8.50 -0.53 10.25
CA THR A 70 -7.26 -0.58 11.06
C THR A 70 -6.41 -1.78 10.65
N HIS A 71 -7.02 -2.96 10.54
CA HIS A 71 -6.32 -4.17 10.09
C HIS A 71 -5.87 -4.08 8.63
N GLU A 72 -6.65 -3.45 7.77
CA GLU A 72 -6.25 -3.20 6.38
C GLU A 72 -4.96 -2.37 6.30
N ARG A 73 -4.81 -1.33 7.12
CA ARG A 73 -3.58 -0.52 7.17
C ARG A 73 -2.37 -1.33 7.63
N GLU A 74 -2.54 -2.20 8.62
CA GLU A 74 -1.50 -3.12 9.07
C GLU A 74 -1.07 -4.06 7.95
N MET A 75 -2.01 -4.62 7.21
CA MET A 75 -1.75 -5.49 6.08
C MET A 75 -1.03 -4.75 4.95
N ILE A 76 -1.46 -3.54 4.60
CA ILE A 76 -0.82 -2.71 3.56
C ILE A 76 0.61 -2.32 3.95
N SER A 77 0.88 -2.05 5.22
CA SER A 77 2.24 -1.76 5.70
C SER A 77 3.17 -2.97 5.61
N GLY A 78 2.62 -4.19 5.63
CA GLY A 78 3.32 -5.46 5.42
C GLY A 78 3.43 -5.89 3.94
N PHE A 79 2.83 -5.18 3.00
CA PHE A 79 2.95 -5.46 1.57
C PHE A 79 4.37 -5.19 1.07
N GLY A 80 5.17 -6.21 1.09
CA GLY A 80 6.48 -6.24 0.52
C GLY A 80 7.18 -7.50 0.97
N ALA A 81 6.79 -8.67 0.42
CA ALA A 81 7.71 -9.79 0.44
C ALA A 81 9.08 -9.26 -0.03
N ALA A 82 10.12 -9.50 0.76
CA ALA A 82 11.46 -9.06 0.42
C ALA A 82 11.75 -9.46 -1.05
N PRO A 83 12.11 -8.54 -1.92
CA PRO A 83 12.36 -8.86 -3.31
C PRO A 83 13.45 -9.93 -3.38
N LYS A 84 13.31 -10.90 -4.29
CA LYS A 84 14.31 -11.96 -4.48
C LYS A 84 15.72 -11.41 -4.76
N LYS A 85 15.81 -10.19 -5.34
CA LYS A 85 17.07 -9.47 -5.56
C LYS A 85 16.95 -8.05 -5.00
N SER A 86 18.02 -7.58 -4.34
CA SER A 86 18.11 -6.19 -3.94
C SER A 86 18.34 -5.28 -5.16
N VAL A 87 17.97 -4.00 -5.04
CA VAL A 87 18.28 -2.98 -6.06
C VAL A 87 19.78 -2.94 -6.37
N GLY A 88 20.63 -3.05 -5.34
CA GLY A 88 22.09 -3.06 -5.52
C GLY A 88 22.59 -4.24 -6.33
N GLN A 89 22.04 -5.44 -6.09
CA GLN A 89 22.37 -6.63 -6.89
C GLN A 89 21.93 -6.48 -8.33
N MET A 90 20.72 -5.97 -8.58
CA MET A 90 20.22 -5.72 -9.93
C MET A 90 21.12 -4.69 -10.66
N ALA A 91 21.51 -3.61 -10.00
CA ALA A 91 22.37 -2.59 -10.57
C ALA A 91 23.77 -3.15 -10.91
N LEU A 92 24.36 -3.97 -10.04
CA LEU A 92 25.64 -4.62 -10.31
C LEU A 92 25.59 -5.58 -11.51
N GLU A 93 24.50 -6.33 -11.64
CA GLU A 93 24.32 -7.24 -12.79
C GLU A 93 24.16 -6.50 -14.12
N THR A 94 23.57 -5.30 -14.10
CA THR A 94 23.24 -4.54 -15.33
C THR A 94 24.33 -3.57 -15.71
N ILE A 95 24.88 -2.82 -14.76
CA ILE A 95 25.85 -1.75 -14.97
C ILE A 95 27.29 -2.25 -14.80
N GLY A 96 27.47 -3.27 -13.95
CA GLY A 96 28.80 -3.80 -13.60
C GLY A 96 29.47 -3.04 -12.47
N SER A 97 30.70 -3.49 -12.16
CA SER A 97 31.54 -2.91 -11.10
C SER A 97 32.75 -2.16 -11.69
N ASP A 98 33.25 -1.20 -10.94
CA ASP A 98 34.54 -0.56 -11.18
C ASP A 98 35.73 -1.47 -10.76
N ALA A 99 36.95 -1.02 -10.96
CA ALA A 99 38.16 -1.74 -10.61
C ALA A 99 38.28 -2.06 -9.10
N THR A 100 37.50 -1.40 -8.23
CA THR A 100 37.45 -1.65 -6.79
C THR A 100 36.32 -2.61 -6.38
N GLY A 101 35.57 -3.15 -7.34
CA GLY A 101 34.43 -4.03 -7.09
C GLY A 101 33.14 -3.31 -6.70
N ARG A 102 33.10 -1.97 -6.77
CA ARG A 102 31.92 -1.16 -6.46
C ARG A 102 31.10 -0.92 -7.72
N LEU A 103 29.79 -0.67 -7.57
CA LEU A 103 28.94 -0.27 -8.69
C LEU A 103 29.60 0.88 -9.48
N ALA A 104 29.78 0.71 -10.79
CA ALA A 104 30.52 1.65 -11.65
C ALA A 104 29.88 3.03 -11.70
N ASN A 105 28.54 3.14 -11.58
CA ASN A 105 27.82 4.40 -11.50
C ASN A 105 27.84 4.93 -10.05
N GLY A 106 28.69 5.91 -9.77
CA GLY A 106 28.88 6.47 -8.43
C GLY A 106 27.65 7.21 -7.87
N VAL A 107 26.91 7.92 -8.72
CA VAL A 107 25.69 8.63 -8.32
C VAL A 107 24.59 7.64 -7.93
N LEU A 108 24.35 6.66 -8.78
CA LEU A 108 23.35 5.63 -8.50
C LEU A 108 23.73 4.81 -7.26
N ARG A 109 25.03 4.50 -7.09
CA ARG A 109 25.54 3.81 -5.89
C ARG A 109 25.19 4.57 -4.62
N GLN A 110 25.41 5.88 -4.59
CA GLN A 110 25.08 6.70 -3.41
C GLN A 110 23.57 6.71 -3.13
N THR A 111 22.75 6.84 -4.16
CA THR A 111 21.28 6.84 -4.02
C THR A 111 20.76 5.49 -3.53
N ILE A 112 21.32 4.38 -4.04
CA ILE A 112 20.99 3.03 -3.56
C ILE A 112 21.41 2.85 -2.10
N ALA A 113 22.60 3.32 -1.71
CA ALA A 113 23.07 3.24 -0.32
C ALA A 113 22.13 4.00 0.63
N GLN A 114 21.72 5.22 0.27
CA GLN A 114 20.75 5.98 1.06
C GLN A 114 19.41 5.25 1.17
N TYR A 115 18.90 4.71 0.08
CA TYR A 115 17.68 3.89 0.09
C TYR A 115 17.80 2.68 1.02
N GLN A 116 18.94 1.99 1.02
CA GLN A 116 19.19 0.85 1.90
C GLN A 116 19.21 1.26 3.37
N LEU A 117 19.86 2.37 3.71
CA LEU A 117 19.85 2.93 5.07
C LEU A 117 18.42 3.25 5.53
N ASP A 118 17.66 3.95 4.70
CA ASP A 118 16.26 4.29 5.00
C ASP A 118 15.41 3.03 5.21
N THR A 119 15.62 1.99 4.40
CA THR A 119 14.91 0.70 4.52
C THR A 119 15.29 -0.03 5.82
N MET A 120 16.56 -0.01 6.21
CA MET A 120 17.02 -0.62 7.46
C MET A 120 16.43 0.10 8.67
N VAL A 121 16.45 1.42 8.70
CA VAL A 121 15.86 2.24 9.77
C VAL A 121 14.34 2.00 9.85
N PHE A 122 13.67 1.94 8.72
CA PHE A 122 12.24 1.63 8.66
C PHE A 122 11.94 0.23 9.23
N GLY A 123 12.71 -0.78 8.83
CA GLY A 123 12.59 -2.14 9.34
C GLY A 123 12.80 -2.23 10.85
N ALA A 124 13.82 -1.56 11.38
CA ALA A 124 14.08 -1.49 12.83
C ALA A 124 12.94 -0.80 13.59
N THR A 125 12.37 0.26 13.01
CA THR A 125 11.21 0.97 13.58
C THR A 125 9.97 0.09 13.61
N MET A 126 9.71 -0.65 12.54
CA MET A 126 8.60 -1.61 12.48
C MET A 126 8.76 -2.72 13.54
N ALA A 127 9.97 -3.27 13.68
CA ALA A 127 10.26 -4.31 14.67
C ALA A 127 10.00 -3.79 16.09
N ARG A 128 10.51 -2.61 16.44
CA ARG A 128 10.28 -1.97 17.74
C ARG A 128 8.80 -1.79 18.04
N VAL A 129 8.04 -1.20 17.12
CA VAL A 129 6.59 -0.98 17.30
C VAL A 129 5.82 -2.30 17.36
N GLY A 130 6.27 -3.32 16.61
CA GLY A 130 5.72 -4.67 16.70
C GLY A 130 5.92 -5.30 18.09
N ASP A 131 7.06 -5.07 18.73
CA ASP A 131 7.31 -5.56 20.09
C ASP A 131 6.50 -4.76 21.13
N GLU A 132 6.37 -3.44 20.97
CA GLU A 132 5.48 -2.60 21.77
C GLU A 132 4.00 -3.06 21.67
N ALA A 133 3.54 -3.45 20.48
CA ALA A 133 2.20 -3.98 20.28
C ALA A 133 1.99 -5.34 20.97
N LYS A 134 2.97 -6.23 20.91
CA LYS A 134 2.94 -7.51 21.66
C LYS A 134 2.90 -7.29 23.17
N ALA A 135 3.53 -6.22 23.66
CA ALA A 135 3.46 -5.80 25.06
C ALA A 135 2.15 -5.10 25.44
N GLY A 136 1.16 -5.04 24.54
CA GLY A 136 -0.16 -4.47 24.80
C GLY A 136 -0.29 -2.96 24.61
N GLN A 137 0.72 -2.30 24.06
CA GLN A 137 0.68 -0.83 23.86
C GLN A 137 -0.12 -0.39 22.61
N GLY A 138 -0.44 -1.35 21.72
CA GLY A 138 -1.15 -1.09 20.45
C GLY A 138 -0.31 -0.31 19.43
N LEU A 139 -0.66 -0.42 18.16
CA LEU A 139 0.06 0.30 17.07
C LEU A 139 -0.26 1.80 17.03
N GLY A 140 -1.43 2.18 17.53
CA GLY A 140 -1.85 3.58 17.57
C GLY A 140 -1.73 4.31 16.23
N ALA A 141 -1.30 5.58 16.28
CA ALA A 141 -1.09 6.41 15.11
C ALA A 141 0.19 6.06 14.33
N ALA A 142 1.07 5.18 14.86
CA ALA A 142 2.28 4.72 14.18
C ALA A 142 1.96 3.98 12.87
N SER A 143 0.78 3.33 12.77
CA SER A 143 0.29 2.72 11.53
C SER A 143 0.26 3.70 10.34
N SER A 144 -0.02 4.98 10.58
CA SER A 144 0.01 6.03 9.56
C SER A 144 1.42 6.33 9.06
N ILE A 145 2.42 6.32 9.96
CA ILE A 145 3.84 6.47 9.60
C ILE A 145 4.27 5.29 8.72
N PHE A 146 3.91 4.07 9.10
CA PHE A 146 4.26 2.87 8.36
C PHE A 146 3.65 2.86 6.96
N LYS A 147 2.36 3.20 6.86
CA LYS A 147 1.71 3.32 5.55
C LYS A 147 2.40 4.37 4.68
N TYR A 148 2.56 5.59 5.18
CA TYR A 148 3.17 6.67 4.41
C TYR A 148 4.60 6.33 3.98
N TYR A 149 5.48 6.07 4.95
CA TYR A 149 6.89 5.89 4.66
C TYR A 149 7.20 4.59 3.90
N GLY A 150 6.50 3.50 4.23
CA GLY A 150 6.65 2.23 3.52
C GLY A 150 6.24 2.32 2.05
N THR A 151 5.16 3.06 1.74
CA THR A 151 4.75 3.28 0.35
C THR A 151 5.72 4.20 -0.41
N GLU A 152 6.30 5.21 0.23
CA GLU A 152 7.35 6.04 -0.37
C GLU A 152 8.64 5.24 -0.64
N LEU A 153 9.04 4.37 0.28
CA LEU A 153 10.16 3.44 0.06
C LEU A 153 9.89 2.49 -1.11
N ASN A 154 8.67 1.97 -1.25
CA ASN A 154 8.32 1.11 -2.38
C ASN A 154 8.37 1.86 -3.73
N LYS A 155 7.87 3.09 -3.79
CA LYS A 155 7.98 3.94 -4.99
C LYS A 155 9.44 4.19 -5.35
N ARG A 156 10.26 4.59 -4.36
CA ARG A 156 11.69 4.83 -4.54
C ARG A 156 12.43 3.57 -5.00
N ARG A 157 12.10 2.41 -4.46
CA ARG A 157 12.66 1.13 -4.92
C ARG A 157 12.42 0.92 -6.42
N ASN A 158 11.19 1.13 -6.88
CA ASN A 158 10.84 0.94 -8.27
C ASN A 158 11.50 1.98 -9.18
N GLU A 159 11.69 3.21 -8.73
CA GLU A 159 12.46 4.24 -9.45
C GLU A 159 13.94 3.86 -9.58
N LEU A 160 14.53 3.31 -8.52
CA LEU A 160 15.90 2.82 -8.56
C LEU A 160 16.06 1.59 -9.45
N ASN A 161 15.06 0.70 -9.52
CA ASN A 161 15.05 -0.42 -10.45
C ASN A 161 15.01 0.07 -11.90
N MET A 162 14.20 1.08 -12.22
CA MET A 162 14.17 1.71 -13.53
C MET A 162 15.55 2.33 -13.87
N ALA A 163 16.14 3.08 -12.94
CA ALA A 163 17.45 3.69 -13.12
C ALA A 163 18.59 2.66 -13.29
N ALA A 164 18.51 1.53 -12.58
CA ALA A 164 19.50 0.45 -12.68
C ALA A 164 19.45 -0.29 -14.02
N LEU A 165 18.28 -0.44 -14.60
CA LEU A 165 18.09 -1.12 -15.90
C LEU A 165 18.22 -0.18 -17.10
N GLY A 166 18.11 1.13 -16.88
CA GLY A 166 18.21 2.12 -17.96
C GLY A 166 17.19 1.87 -19.07
N GLU A 167 17.68 1.82 -20.33
CA GLU A 167 16.81 1.62 -21.49
C GLU A 167 16.03 0.30 -21.47
N GLN A 168 16.59 -0.75 -20.88
CA GLN A 168 15.90 -2.04 -20.73
C GLN A 168 14.64 -1.96 -19.84
N ALA A 169 14.57 -0.96 -18.97
CA ALA A 169 13.38 -0.73 -18.13
C ALA A 169 12.21 -0.11 -18.91
N LEU A 170 12.43 0.43 -20.10
CA LEU A 170 11.39 1.11 -20.88
C LEU A 170 10.54 0.16 -21.72
N GLY A 171 10.99 -1.09 -21.90
CA GLY A 171 10.26 -2.08 -22.67
C GLY A 171 9.01 -2.59 -21.94
N TRP A 172 7.99 -2.91 -22.72
CA TRP A 172 6.70 -3.40 -22.20
C TRP A 172 6.51 -4.91 -22.33
N ASP A 173 6.97 -5.47 -23.42
CA ASP A 173 6.90 -6.90 -23.76
C ASP A 173 8.23 -7.34 -24.34
N GLY A 174 8.50 -8.66 -24.35
CA GLY A 174 9.74 -9.25 -24.84
C GLY A 174 10.67 -9.73 -23.72
N ASP A 175 11.42 -10.78 -24.01
CA ASP A 175 12.34 -11.41 -23.04
C ASP A 175 13.50 -10.47 -22.68
N GLU A 176 13.97 -9.66 -23.62
CA GLU A 176 15.01 -8.64 -23.45
C GLU A 176 14.61 -7.56 -22.42
N TYR A 177 13.29 -7.32 -22.23
CA TYR A 177 12.74 -6.41 -21.25
C TYR A 177 12.16 -7.14 -20.01
N ARG A 178 12.47 -8.42 -19.86
CA ARG A 178 11.93 -9.25 -18.76
C ARG A 178 10.40 -9.25 -18.72
N GLY A 179 9.74 -9.22 -19.88
CA GLY A 179 8.28 -9.12 -20.00
C GLY A 179 7.69 -7.82 -19.45
N GLY A 180 8.48 -6.74 -19.39
CA GLY A 180 8.03 -5.43 -18.92
C GLY A 180 7.72 -5.35 -17.41
N VAL A 181 8.16 -6.32 -16.60
CA VAL A 181 7.82 -6.38 -15.17
C VAL A 181 8.27 -5.11 -14.45
N VAL A 182 9.44 -4.58 -14.73
CA VAL A 182 9.98 -3.41 -14.04
C VAL A 182 9.20 -2.16 -14.36
N SER A 183 8.84 -1.93 -15.63
CA SER A 183 7.97 -0.83 -16.06
C SER A 183 6.59 -0.92 -15.42
N ARG A 184 5.99 -2.13 -15.41
CA ARG A 184 4.67 -2.40 -14.84
C ARG A 184 4.67 -2.16 -13.33
N ASP A 185 5.67 -2.65 -12.61
CA ASP A 185 5.81 -2.46 -11.16
C ASP A 185 6.05 -1.00 -10.80
N TRP A 186 6.86 -0.28 -11.58
CA TRP A 186 7.05 1.15 -11.41
C TRP A 186 5.75 1.93 -11.56
N LEU A 187 5.00 1.70 -12.64
CA LEU A 187 3.70 2.33 -12.87
C LEU A 187 2.70 1.97 -11.76
N ARG A 188 2.63 0.68 -11.38
CA ARG A 188 1.75 0.22 -10.30
C ARG A 188 2.07 0.87 -8.97
N SER A 189 3.35 1.08 -8.65
CA SER A 189 3.77 1.69 -7.39
C SER A 189 3.24 3.12 -7.18
N LYS A 190 2.90 3.86 -8.25
CA LYS A 190 2.35 5.23 -8.14
C LYS A 190 0.99 5.24 -7.42
N GLY A 191 0.21 4.17 -7.54
CA GLY A 191 -1.04 3.99 -6.80
C GLY A 191 -0.86 3.93 -5.28
N ASN A 192 0.34 3.62 -4.79
CA ASN A 192 0.62 3.55 -3.36
C ASN A 192 0.39 4.88 -2.61
N SER A 193 0.44 6.02 -3.30
CA SER A 193 0.16 7.33 -2.70
C SER A 193 -1.31 7.52 -2.32
N ILE A 194 -2.23 6.72 -2.88
CA ILE A 194 -3.69 6.83 -2.65
C ILE A 194 -4.29 5.64 -1.92
N GLU A 195 -3.75 4.44 -2.08
CA GLU A 195 -4.24 3.22 -1.44
C GLU A 195 -4.11 3.26 0.08
N GLY A 196 -5.08 2.68 0.81
CA GLY A 196 -5.06 2.64 2.28
C GLY A 196 -5.11 4.01 2.96
N GLY A 197 -5.68 4.99 2.29
CA GLY A 197 -5.70 6.41 2.65
C GLY A 197 -4.56 7.19 1.99
N THR A 198 -4.88 8.35 1.43
CA THR A 198 -3.88 9.13 0.67
C THR A 198 -2.70 9.56 1.55
N SER A 199 -1.56 9.84 0.93
CA SER A 199 -0.37 10.34 1.61
C SER A 199 -0.70 11.59 2.45
N GLU A 200 -1.54 12.49 1.93
CA GLU A 200 -1.97 13.71 2.61
C GLU A 200 -2.81 13.41 3.85
N VAL A 201 -3.73 12.44 3.75
CA VAL A 201 -4.53 11.98 4.91
C VAL A 201 -3.64 11.38 5.98
N GLN A 202 -2.65 10.57 5.60
CA GLN A 202 -1.70 9.98 6.57
C GLN A 202 -0.83 11.06 7.23
N LEU A 203 -0.34 12.02 6.46
CA LEU A 203 0.43 13.16 7.00
C LEU A 203 -0.40 13.99 7.97
N ASN A 204 -1.69 14.25 7.69
CA ASN A 204 -2.59 14.93 8.62
C ASN A 204 -2.77 14.13 9.92
N ILE A 205 -2.91 12.81 9.85
CA ILE A 205 -3.02 11.98 11.05
C ILE A 205 -1.71 12.04 11.85
N ILE A 206 -0.57 11.96 11.20
CA ILE A 206 0.76 12.06 11.83
C ILE A 206 0.90 13.43 12.51
N ALA A 207 0.61 14.52 11.80
CA ALA A 207 0.72 15.87 12.33
C ALA A 207 -0.12 16.05 13.61
N LYS A 208 -1.39 15.65 13.58
CA LYS A 208 -2.32 15.88 14.67
C LYS A 208 -2.16 14.90 15.84
N ARG A 209 -1.97 13.61 15.55
CA ARG A 209 -2.04 12.55 16.57
C ARG A 209 -0.68 12.03 17.03
N VAL A 210 0.37 12.19 16.24
CA VAL A 210 1.74 11.79 16.62
C VAL A 210 2.52 12.99 17.10
N LEU A 211 2.48 14.10 16.34
CA LEU A 211 3.27 15.30 16.65
C LEU A 211 2.50 16.32 17.52
N GLY A 212 1.19 16.18 17.67
CA GLY A 212 0.36 17.10 18.46
C GLY A 212 0.30 18.52 17.88
N LEU A 213 0.46 18.67 16.57
CA LEU A 213 0.38 19.98 15.92
C LEU A 213 -1.07 20.50 15.92
N PRO A 214 -1.27 21.82 16.03
CA PRO A 214 -2.60 22.43 16.03
C PRO A 214 -3.33 22.21 14.70
N ASP A 215 -4.65 22.25 14.74
CA ASP A 215 -5.46 22.33 13.52
C ASP A 215 -5.21 23.67 12.82
N ALA A 216 -5.08 23.64 11.49
CA ALA A 216 -4.95 24.84 10.66
C ALA A 216 -6.30 25.53 10.50
#